data_0767140af221d3c31709100fcced7b5f
#
_entry.id   0767140af221d3c31709100fcced7b5f
#
_cell.length_a   1.000
_cell.length_b   1.000
_cell.length_c   1.000
_cell.angle_alpha   90.00
_cell.angle_beta   90.00
_cell.angle_gamma   90.00
#
_symmetry.space_group_name_H-M   'P 1'
#
loop_
_entity.id
_entity.type
_entity.pdbx_description
1 polymer ?
#
loop_
_entity_poly.entity_id
_entity_poly.type
_entity_poly.pdbx_seq_one_letter_code
_entity_poly.pdbx_strand_id
1 'polypeptide(L)'
;MSFASFDLTPPSPAVILAVTLGLWTLASYFVLRGSGDDEPAKAKDERNKSSEYFSAILKDNLDNMGTRGGTERDFTWSQTDNEIVVCVPMPAGARGHDCVVKVLEDKLTITIKSTVVVQGKLFRRVKTDDTDWSIEDVNGERVLKLTLEKLTPTKGSLHWKALLS
;
A
#
# COMPACT_ATOMS: atom_id res chain seq x y z
N MET A 1 -18.88 66.24 12.56
CA MET A 1 -18.43 64.83 12.39
C MET A 1 -17.47 64.57 13.53
N SER A 2 -17.91 63.83 14.58
CA SER A 2 -17.11 63.61 15.79
C SER A 2 -16.44 62.24 15.64
N PHE A 3 -15.11 62.23 15.60
CA PHE A 3 -14.34 61.00 15.63
C PHE A 3 -14.25 60.47 17.06
N ALA A 4 -14.84 59.31 17.30
CA ALA A 4 -14.68 58.60 18.57
C ALA A 4 -13.25 58.10 18.70
N SER A 5 -12.50 58.61 19.67
CA SER A 5 -11.20 58.12 20.08
C SER A 5 -11.36 56.73 20.70
N PHE A 6 -10.82 55.69 20.06
CA PHE A 6 -10.68 54.36 20.65
C PHE A 6 -9.51 54.39 21.66
N ASP A 7 -9.85 54.30 22.94
CA ASP A 7 -8.88 54.20 24.04
C ASP A 7 -8.28 52.79 24.04
N LEU A 8 -7.05 52.66 23.49
CA LEU A 8 -6.25 51.44 23.52
C LEU A 8 -5.50 51.32 24.86
N THR A 9 -6.21 51.09 25.95
CA THR A 9 -5.53 50.72 27.19
C THR A 9 -5.06 49.25 27.09
N PRO A 10 -3.78 48.95 27.33
CA PRO A 10 -3.29 47.58 27.29
C PRO A 10 -3.98 46.74 28.39
N PRO A 11 -4.35 45.48 28.08
CA PRO A 11 -5.00 44.61 29.07
C PRO A 11 -4.08 44.39 30.27
N SER A 12 -4.69 44.33 31.46
CA SER A 12 -3.94 44.11 32.70
C SER A 12 -3.18 42.78 32.66
N PRO A 13 -2.03 42.68 33.35
CA PRO A 13 -1.22 41.46 33.35
C PRO A 13 -1.99 40.22 33.83
N ALA A 14 -3.02 40.38 34.64
CA ALA A 14 -3.90 39.31 35.07
C ALA A 14 -4.75 38.71 33.91
N VAL A 15 -5.20 39.58 32.99
CA VAL A 15 -5.97 39.14 31.82
C VAL A 15 -5.07 38.40 30.82
N ILE A 16 -3.83 38.86 30.64
CA ILE A 16 -2.84 38.18 29.77
C ILE A 16 -2.51 36.78 30.32
N LEU A 17 -2.33 36.66 31.65
CA LEU A 17 -2.07 35.38 32.32
C LEU A 17 -3.25 34.40 32.18
N ALA A 18 -4.47 34.87 32.32
CA ALA A 18 -5.67 34.03 32.19
C ALA A 18 -5.87 33.54 30.78
N VAL A 19 -5.61 34.36 29.75
CA VAL A 19 -5.71 33.96 28.33
C VAL A 19 -4.61 32.96 27.94
N THR A 20 -3.38 33.16 28.43
CA THR A 20 -2.26 32.24 28.13
C THR A 20 -2.44 30.88 28.81
N LEU A 21 -2.93 30.84 30.07
CA LEU A 21 -3.25 29.59 30.75
C LEU A 21 -4.45 28.86 30.09
N GLY A 22 -5.46 29.59 29.64
CA GLY A 22 -6.61 29.04 28.93
C GLY A 22 -6.22 28.43 27.59
N LEU A 23 -5.33 29.08 26.83
CA LEU A 23 -4.79 28.54 25.56
C LEU A 23 -3.92 27.30 25.78
N TRP A 24 -3.13 27.26 26.84
CA TRP A 24 -2.30 26.06 27.18
C TRP A 24 -3.16 24.86 27.58
N THR A 25 -4.22 25.06 28.35
CA THR A 25 -5.14 23.98 28.73
C THR A 25 -5.93 23.46 27.54
N LEU A 26 -6.36 24.33 26.61
CA LEU A 26 -7.00 23.93 25.36
C LEU A 26 -6.04 23.20 24.44
N ALA A 27 -4.80 23.65 24.31
CA ALA A 27 -3.78 22.96 23.49
C ALA A 27 -3.41 21.58 24.09
N SER A 28 -3.24 21.49 25.42
CA SER A 28 -3.01 20.21 26.12
C SER A 28 -4.22 19.27 25.98
N TYR A 29 -5.44 19.76 26.05
CA TYR A 29 -6.63 18.94 25.83
C TYR A 29 -6.75 18.43 24.42
N PHE A 30 -6.35 19.23 23.42
CA PHE A 30 -6.32 18.82 21.99
C PHE A 30 -5.20 17.84 21.70
N VAL A 31 -4.02 18.00 22.29
CA VAL A 31 -2.88 17.06 22.14
C VAL A 31 -3.18 15.73 22.83
N LEU A 32 -3.81 15.75 24.00
CA LEU A 32 -4.21 14.51 24.70
C LEU A 32 -5.39 13.79 24.04
N ARG A 33 -6.22 14.51 23.29
CA ARG A 33 -7.37 13.94 22.57
C ARG A 33 -7.04 13.51 21.13
N GLY A 34 -5.92 14.01 20.57
CA GLY A 34 -5.45 13.70 19.22
C GLY A 34 -4.55 12.47 19.12
N SER A 35 -4.27 11.78 20.23
CA SER A 35 -3.47 10.54 20.26
C SER A 35 -4.33 9.30 20.55
N GLY A 36 -5.59 9.33 20.22
CA GLY A 36 -6.40 8.13 20.14
C GLY A 36 -6.31 7.62 18.71
N ASP A 37 -5.73 6.45 18.50
CA ASP A 37 -5.80 5.66 17.29
C ASP A 37 -7.24 5.21 17.01
N ASP A 38 -8.14 6.17 16.83
CA ASP A 38 -9.52 5.96 16.40
C ASP A 38 -9.55 5.82 14.87
N GLU A 39 -8.70 4.93 14.35
CA GLU A 39 -8.92 4.38 13.04
C GLU A 39 -10.26 3.62 13.12
N PRO A 40 -11.26 3.97 12.29
CA PRO A 40 -12.57 3.38 12.41
C PRO A 40 -12.45 1.85 12.34
N ALA A 41 -13.11 1.15 13.27
CA ALA A 41 -13.03 -0.30 13.43
C ALA A 41 -13.21 -1.06 12.10
N LYS A 42 -13.96 -0.48 11.15
CA LYS A 42 -14.10 -0.94 9.77
C LYS A 42 -12.79 -0.95 8.97
N ALA A 43 -11.94 0.07 9.12
CA ALA A 43 -10.67 0.13 8.39
C ALA A 43 -9.65 -0.88 8.95
N LYS A 44 -9.69 -1.14 10.26
CA LYS A 44 -8.89 -2.21 10.89
C LYS A 44 -9.35 -3.60 10.46
N ASP A 45 -10.66 -3.81 10.33
CA ASP A 45 -11.23 -5.09 9.92
C ASP A 45 -10.93 -5.38 8.43
N GLU A 46 -11.04 -4.37 7.56
CA GLU A 46 -10.68 -4.48 6.14
C GLU A 46 -9.17 -4.72 5.94
N ARG A 47 -8.33 -4.06 6.72
CA ARG A 47 -6.87 -4.27 6.67
C ARG A 47 -6.48 -5.65 7.18
N ASN A 48 -7.13 -6.14 8.22
CA ASN A 48 -6.88 -7.47 8.77
C ASN A 48 -7.34 -8.57 7.82
N LYS A 49 -8.52 -8.43 7.21
CA LYS A 49 -9.01 -9.29 6.14
C LYS A 49 -8.08 -9.33 4.94
N SER A 50 -7.60 -8.15 4.51
CA SER A 50 -6.63 -8.06 3.42
C SER A 50 -5.34 -8.80 3.77
N SER A 51 -4.82 -8.65 4.99
CA SER A 51 -3.61 -9.34 5.46
C SER A 51 -3.77 -10.86 5.53
N GLU A 52 -4.90 -11.35 6.04
CA GLU A 52 -5.20 -12.80 6.08
C GLU A 52 -5.35 -13.39 4.68
N TYR A 53 -6.01 -12.66 3.79
CA TYR A 53 -6.17 -13.03 2.39
C TYR A 53 -4.83 -13.15 1.66
N PHE A 54 -3.94 -12.16 1.82
CA PHE A 54 -2.59 -12.22 1.26
C PHE A 54 -1.80 -13.42 1.78
N SER A 55 -1.90 -13.71 3.07
CA SER A 55 -1.21 -14.86 3.65
C SER A 55 -1.76 -16.18 3.13
N ALA A 56 -3.06 -16.27 2.86
CA ALA A 56 -3.69 -17.46 2.29
C ALA A 56 -3.25 -17.71 0.84
N ILE A 57 -3.25 -16.66 -0.01
CA ILE A 57 -2.75 -16.78 -1.40
C ILE A 57 -1.26 -17.14 -1.42
N LEU A 58 -0.47 -16.50 -0.57
CA LEU A 58 0.96 -16.79 -0.50
C LEU A 58 1.20 -18.23 -0.09
N LYS A 59 0.44 -18.73 0.90
CA LYS A 59 0.52 -20.11 1.37
C LYS A 59 0.13 -21.10 0.28
N ASP A 60 -0.99 -20.87 -0.41
CA ASP A 60 -1.46 -21.75 -1.48
C ASP A 60 -0.45 -21.80 -2.64
N ASN A 61 0.09 -20.66 -3.05
CA ASN A 61 1.14 -20.59 -4.06
C ASN A 61 2.44 -21.27 -3.60
N LEU A 62 2.84 -21.13 -2.35
CA LEU A 62 4.03 -21.78 -1.79
C LEU A 62 3.87 -23.29 -1.69
N ASP A 63 2.72 -23.78 -1.22
CA ASP A 63 2.42 -25.21 -1.06
C ASP A 63 2.35 -25.92 -2.44
N ASN A 64 1.78 -25.25 -3.44
CA ASN A 64 1.65 -25.80 -4.78
C ASN A 64 2.94 -25.75 -5.63
N MET A 65 3.88 -24.85 -5.33
CA MET A 65 5.04 -24.58 -6.19
C MET A 65 6.39 -24.88 -5.55
N GLY A 66 6.46 -25.18 -4.24
CA GLY A 66 7.73 -25.43 -3.55
C GLY A 66 8.68 -24.22 -3.57
N THR A 67 8.15 -23.00 -3.51
CA THR A 67 8.85 -21.79 -3.95
C THR A 67 9.08 -20.79 -2.83
N ARG A 68 10.06 -19.94 -3.06
CA ARG A 68 10.31 -18.72 -2.28
C ARG A 68 9.53 -17.56 -2.90
N GLY A 69 9.07 -16.65 -2.07
CA GLY A 69 8.36 -15.44 -2.45
C GLY A 69 8.41 -14.42 -1.34
N GLY A 70 7.62 -13.38 -1.43
CA GLY A 70 7.53 -12.32 -0.44
C GLY A 70 6.18 -11.60 -0.47
N THR A 71 5.92 -10.88 0.59
CA THR A 71 4.77 -9.98 0.71
C THR A 71 5.29 -8.56 0.82
N GLU A 72 4.85 -7.72 -0.07
CA GLU A 72 5.05 -6.28 -0.03
C GLU A 72 3.77 -5.61 0.48
N ARG A 73 3.77 -4.29 0.64
CA ARG A 73 2.62 -3.56 1.19
C ARG A 73 1.32 -3.82 0.41
N ASP A 74 1.41 -3.81 -0.92
CA ASP A 74 0.24 -3.76 -1.80
C ASP A 74 0.15 -4.98 -2.74
N PHE A 75 1.07 -5.93 -2.65
CA PHE A 75 1.09 -7.13 -3.47
C PHE A 75 1.86 -8.28 -2.82
N THR A 76 1.62 -9.49 -3.30
CA THR A 76 2.41 -10.68 -2.97
C THR A 76 3.07 -11.21 -4.23
N TRP A 77 4.16 -11.91 -4.07
CA TRP A 77 4.81 -12.58 -5.18
C TRP A 77 5.40 -13.92 -4.76
N SER A 78 5.46 -14.85 -5.69
CA SER A 78 6.09 -16.15 -5.52
C SER A 78 6.91 -16.48 -6.76
N GLN A 79 7.77 -17.49 -6.68
CA GLN A 79 8.61 -17.90 -7.80
C GLN A 79 8.82 -19.40 -7.84
N THR A 80 8.93 -19.91 -9.06
CA THR A 80 9.49 -21.23 -9.39
C THR A 80 10.93 -21.05 -9.89
N ASP A 81 11.52 -22.13 -10.39
CA ASP A 81 12.81 -22.05 -11.08
C ASP A 81 12.75 -21.15 -12.33
N ASN A 82 11.62 -21.16 -13.05
CA ASN A 82 11.46 -20.48 -14.34
C ASN A 82 10.60 -19.23 -14.28
N GLU A 83 9.64 -19.15 -13.35
CA GLU A 83 8.59 -18.15 -13.37
C GLU A 83 8.54 -17.35 -12.08
N ILE A 84 7.89 -16.20 -12.18
CA ILE A 84 7.50 -15.34 -11.06
C ILE A 84 6.01 -15.06 -11.21
N VAL A 85 5.27 -15.26 -10.14
CA VAL A 85 3.85 -14.91 -10.06
C VAL A 85 3.69 -13.73 -9.11
N VAL A 86 3.05 -12.68 -9.57
CA VAL A 86 2.74 -11.48 -8.78
C VAL A 86 1.23 -11.39 -8.64
N CYS A 87 0.74 -11.31 -7.41
CA CYS A 87 -0.67 -11.17 -7.10
C CYS A 87 -0.94 -9.81 -6.46
N VAL A 88 -1.81 -9.04 -7.09
CA VAL A 88 -2.20 -7.69 -6.65
C VAL A 88 -3.70 -7.68 -6.34
N PRO A 89 -4.12 -7.35 -5.12
CA PRO A 89 -5.54 -7.25 -4.80
C PRO A 89 -6.17 -6.10 -5.58
N MET A 90 -7.36 -6.34 -6.08
CA MET A 90 -8.11 -5.34 -6.83
C MET A 90 -9.03 -4.54 -5.90
N PRO A 91 -9.04 -3.23 -5.99
CA PRO A 91 -10.00 -2.42 -5.26
C PRO A 91 -11.43 -2.74 -5.70
N ALA A 92 -12.38 -2.57 -4.78
CA ALA A 92 -13.79 -2.84 -5.03
C ALA A 92 -14.29 -2.16 -6.32
N GLY A 93 -15.00 -2.93 -7.14
CA GLY A 93 -15.55 -2.49 -8.40
C GLY A 93 -14.52 -2.20 -9.51
N ALA A 94 -13.23 -2.53 -9.33
CA ALA A 94 -12.26 -2.46 -10.42
C ALA A 94 -12.49 -3.60 -11.43
N ARG A 95 -12.25 -3.33 -12.70
CA ARG A 95 -12.42 -4.28 -13.80
C ARG A 95 -11.13 -4.37 -14.63
N GLY A 96 -11.04 -5.32 -15.54
CA GLY A 96 -9.84 -5.51 -16.39
C GLY A 96 -9.43 -4.27 -17.18
N HIS A 97 -10.39 -3.48 -17.68
CA HIS A 97 -10.10 -2.25 -18.41
C HIS A 97 -9.51 -1.12 -17.51
N ASP A 98 -9.65 -1.23 -16.19
CA ASP A 98 -9.04 -0.30 -15.24
C ASP A 98 -7.58 -0.67 -14.94
N CYS A 99 -7.11 -1.82 -15.42
CA CYS A 99 -5.78 -2.33 -15.17
C CYS A 99 -4.85 -2.04 -16.36
N VAL A 100 -3.69 -1.49 -16.06
CA VAL A 100 -2.61 -1.29 -17.03
C VAL A 100 -1.37 -1.97 -16.50
N VAL A 101 -0.95 -3.06 -17.16
CA VAL A 101 0.27 -3.80 -16.84
C VAL A 101 1.31 -3.49 -17.92
N LYS A 102 2.45 -2.97 -17.49
CA LYS A 102 3.61 -2.68 -18.36
C LYS A 102 4.81 -3.45 -17.85
N VAL A 103 5.27 -4.39 -18.66
CA VAL A 103 6.46 -5.20 -18.37
C VAL A 103 7.53 -4.87 -19.41
N LEU A 104 8.71 -4.55 -18.91
CA LEU A 104 9.94 -4.45 -19.68
C LEU A 104 10.90 -5.52 -19.14
N GLU A 105 11.98 -5.80 -19.85
CA GLU A 105 12.94 -6.83 -19.40
C GLU A 105 13.41 -6.66 -17.96
N ASP A 106 13.55 -5.43 -17.49
CA ASP A 106 14.08 -5.09 -16.17
C ASP A 106 13.17 -4.18 -15.34
N LYS A 107 11.93 -3.91 -15.80
CA LYS A 107 11.00 -3.01 -15.10
C LYS A 107 9.57 -3.53 -15.12
N LEU A 108 8.88 -3.32 -14.02
CA LEU A 108 7.47 -3.64 -13.86
C LEU A 108 6.71 -2.40 -13.42
N THR A 109 5.56 -2.16 -14.05
CA THR A 109 4.60 -1.15 -13.60
C THR A 109 3.19 -1.72 -13.72
N ILE A 110 2.45 -1.72 -12.62
CA ILE A 110 1.04 -2.10 -12.56
C ILE A 110 0.25 -0.92 -12.03
N THR A 111 -0.75 -0.49 -12.78
CA THR A 111 -1.64 0.61 -12.43
C THR A 111 -3.07 0.09 -12.43
N ILE A 112 -3.83 0.38 -11.36
CA ILE A 112 -5.25 0.02 -11.22
C ILE A 112 -6.03 1.29 -10.90
N LYS A 113 -7.08 1.60 -11.66
CA LYS A 113 -7.88 2.83 -11.52
C LYS A 113 -7.03 4.09 -11.39
N SER A 114 -6.02 4.25 -12.27
CA SER A 114 -5.09 5.39 -12.28
C SER A 114 -4.15 5.47 -11.05
N THR A 115 -4.19 4.50 -10.15
CA THR A 115 -3.26 4.40 -9.02
C THR A 115 -2.15 3.41 -9.38
N VAL A 116 -0.90 3.83 -9.25
CA VAL A 116 0.25 2.93 -9.42
C VAL A 116 0.40 2.08 -8.17
N VAL A 117 0.20 0.77 -8.32
CA VAL A 117 0.28 -0.21 -7.21
C VAL A 117 1.66 -0.86 -7.14
N VAL A 118 2.24 -1.18 -8.29
CA VAL A 118 3.59 -1.76 -8.37
C VAL A 118 4.39 -0.94 -9.35
N GLN A 119 5.56 -0.46 -8.96
CA GLN A 119 6.49 0.23 -9.85
C GLN A 119 7.91 0.06 -9.35
N GLY A 120 8.78 -0.44 -10.22
CA GLY A 120 10.19 -0.55 -9.88
C GLY A 120 11.01 -1.30 -10.91
N LYS A 121 12.29 -1.37 -10.62
CA LYS A 121 13.23 -2.21 -11.37
C LYS A 121 13.14 -3.63 -10.82
N LEU A 122 13.00 -4.62 -11.71
CA LEU A 122 13.01 -6.02 -11.33
C LEU A 122 14.40 -6.45 -10.82
N PHE A 123 14.44 -7.38 -9.90
CA PHE A 123 15.69 -7.90 -9.35
C PHE A 123 16.61 -8.51 -10.43
N ARG A 124 16.02 -9.16 -11.43
CA ARG A 124 16.70 -9.65 -12.65
C ARG A 124 15.77 -9.48 -13.84
N ARG A 125 16.27 -9.80 -15.04
CA ARG A 125 15.50 -9.70 -16.29
C ARG A 125 14.47 -10.81 -16.44
N VAL A 126 13.38 -10.47 -17.13
CA VAL A 126 12.31 -11.36 -17.54
C VAL A 126 12.16 -11.34 -19.05
N LYS A 127 11.50 -12.35 -19.60
CA LYS A 127 11.07 -12.38 -21.00
C LYS A 127 9.77 -11.59 -21.12
N THR A 128 9.73 -10.61 -21.99
CA THR A 128 8.54 -9.77 -22.19
C THR A 128 7.47 -10.45 -23.02
N ASP A 129 7.87 -11.32 -23.94
CA ASP A 129 6.97 -11.99 -24.88
C ASP A 129 6.14 -13.12 -24.22
N ASP A 130 6.65 -13.67 -23.12
CA ASP A 130 6.01 -14.74 -22.34
C ASP A 130 5.34 -14.20 -21.05
N THR A 131 4.86 -12.95 -21.10
CA THR A 131 4.15 -12.32 -20.00
C THR A 131 2.65 -12.51 -20.17
N ASP A 132 2.00 -13.08 -19.16
CA ASP A 132 0.55 -13.24 -19.12
C ASP A 132 -0.02 -12.69 -17.81
N TRP A 133 -1.22 -12.11 -17.89
CA TRP A 133 -1.94 -11.67 -16.70
C TRP A 133 -3.44 -11.94 -16.81
N SER A 134 -4.04 -12.28 -15.71
CA SER A 134 -5.46 -12.57 -15.57
C SER A 134 -6.03 -11.93 -14.33
N ILE A 135 -7.36 -11.86 -14.26
CA ILE A 135 -8.08 -11.52 -13.05
C ILE A 135 -8.74 -12.79 -12.55
N GLU A 136 -8.40 -13.15 -11.33
CA GLU A 136 -8.95 -14.33 -10.66
C GLU A 136 -9.74 -13.91 -9.43
N ASP A 137 -10.79 -14.70 -9.12
CA ASP A 137 -11.51 -14.56 -7.86
C ASP A 137 -11.00 -15.65 -6.90
N VAL A 138 -10.33 -15.21 -5.85
CA VAL A 138 -9.79 -16.11 -4.83
C VAL A 138 -10.49 -15.81 -3.51
N ASN A 139 -11.20 -16.79 -2.97
CA ASN A 139 -11.97 -16.67 -1.72
C ASN A 139 -12.98 -15.48 -1.70
N GLY A 140 -13.52 -15.12 -2.87
CA GLY A 140 -14.45 -14.01 -3.01
C GLY A 140 -13.80 -12.62 -3.16
N GLU A 141 -12.49 -12.56 -3.22
CA GLU A 141 -11.75 -11.34 -3.54
C GLU A 141 -11.11 -11.43 -4.93
N ARG A 142 -11.16 -10.32 -5.65
CA ARG A 142 -10.60 -10.25 -6.99
C ARG A 142 -9.13 -9.85 -6.92
N VAL A 143 -8.30 -10.61 -7.61
CA VAL A 143 -6.86 -10.35 -7.73
C VAL A 143 -6.46 -10.25 -9.19
N LEU A 144 -5.52 -9.35 -9.47
CA LEU A 144 -4.75 -9.37 -10.70
C LEU A 144 -3.56 -10.30 -10.47
N LYS A 145 -3.51 -11.38 -11.22
CA LYS A 145 -2.39 -12.34 -11.22
C LYS A 145 -1.56 -12.13 -12.48
N LEU A 146 -0.29 -11.81 -12.30
CA LEU A 146 0.68 -11.60 -13.37
C LEU A 146 1.73 -12.70 -13.30
N THR A 147 1.94 -13.39 -14.42
CA THR A 147 2.99 -14.41 -14.57
C THR A 147 4.10 -13.85 -15.47
N LEU A 148 5.33 -13.89 -14.97
CA LEU A 148 6.53 -13.44 -15.66
C LEU A 148 7.48 -14.61 -15.82
N GLU A 149 7.94 -14.89 -17.04
CA GLU A 149 8.99 -15.88 -17.26
C GLU A 149 10.38 -15.24 -17.05
N LYS A 150 11.22 -15.88 -16.26
CA LYS A 150 12.60 -15.45 -16.00
C LYS A 150 13.43 -15.59 -17.27
N LEU A 151 14.20 -14.58 -17.63
CA LEU A 151 15.15 -14.67 -18.74
C LEU A 151 16.20 -15.78 -18.52
N THR A 152 16.60 -15.95 -17.26
CA THR A 152 17.51 -17.02 -16.85
C THR A 152 16.88 -17.77 -15.68
N PRO A 153 16.61 -19.07 -15.83
CA PRO A 153 16.12 -19.91 -14.75
C PRO A 153 17.04 -19.87 -13.53
N THR A 154 16.44 -19.94 -12.33
CA THR A 154 17.18 -19.89 -11.07
C THR A 154 16.79 -21.05 -10.18
N LYS A 155 17.76 -21.61 -9.44
CA LYS A 155 17.54 -22.73 -8.51
C LYS A 155 18.11 -22.44 -7.13
N GLY A 156 17.42 -22.92 -6.12
CA GLY A 156 17.90 -22.91 -4.73
C GLY A 156 18.34 -21.52 -4.25
N SER A 157 19.61 -21.37 -3.90
CA SER A 157 20.18 -20.10 -3.40
C SER A 157 20.23 -18.98 -4.43
N LEU A 158 20.06 -19.30 -5.73
CA LEU A 158 20.04 -18.33 -6.82
C LEU A 158 18.67 -17.73 -7.08
N HIS A 159 17.64 -18.18 -6.37
CA HIS A 159 16.31 -17.56 -6.44
C HIS A 159 16.35 -16.07 -6.14
N TRP A 160 15.38 -15.35 -6.66
CA TRP A 160 15.25 -13.92 -6.43
C TRP A 160 15.01 -13.67 -4.94
N LYS A 161 15.75 -12.70 -4.40
CA LYS A 161 15.61 -12.32 -2.99
C LYS A 161 14.49 -11.31 -2.75
N ALA A 162 14.15 -10.56 -3.79
CA ALA A 162 13.08 -9.58 -3.84
C ALA A 162 12.52 -9.54 -5.26
N LEU A 163 11.28 -9.06 -5.43
CA LEU A 163 10.72 -8.81 -6.77
C LEU A 163 11.38 -7.59 -7.40
N LEU A 164 11.45 -6.52 -6.63
CA LEU A 164 12.03 -5.23 -7.04
C LEU A 164 13.39 -5.00 -6.36
N SER A 165 14.27 -4.27 -7.05
CA SER A 165 15.63 -3.93 -6.58
C SER A 165 15.72 -2.45 -6.17
#